data_44ccbb1eb4aaea2dfd63817833cd8f65
#
_entry.id   44ccbb1eb4aaea2dfd63817833cd8f65
#
_cell.length_a   1.000
_cell.length_b   1.000
_cell.length_c   1.000
_cell.angle_alpha   90.00
_cell.angle_beta   90.00
_cell.angle_gamma   90.00
#
_symmetry.space_group_name_H-M   'P 1'
#
loop_
_entity.id
_entity.type
_entity.pdbx_description
1 polymer ?
#
loop_
_entity_poly.entity_id
_entity_poly.type
_entity_poly.pdbx_seq_one_letter_code
_entity_poly.pdbx_strand_id
1 'polypeptide(L)'
;MRRFKGAKGIVLLLIFVLVGIGFYYYLSDRIEIEQETEIDLTVVQELLLKDLDKKYPPSPKEVVKLYSELTRCFYAEEYSEEELYDMAQMSYQLFDKDLANHNPFDNYYAGLLKDIAYYKDNSYIMTAYTTSSSVDIENAKFEKDGYTCTKVYCYYTMRYATQITTITEVFVLRKDESGYWKIYGWDLVDENE
;
A
#
# COMPACT_ATOMS: atom_id res chain seq x y z
N MET A 1 -62.86 38.66 -27.73
CA MET A 1 -61.54 38.10 -28.13
C MET A 1 -60.64 38.07 -26.94
N ARG A 2 -60.69 37.02 -26.10
CA ARG A 2 -59.79 36.82 -24.93
C ARG A 2 -59.54 35.37 -24.67
N ARG A 3 -59.03 34.60 -25.65
CA ARG A 3 -58.79 33.14 -25.50
C ARG A 3 -57.40 32.63 -25.90
N PHE A 4 -56.39 33.51 -26.10
CA PHE A 4 -55.05 33.05 -26.54
C PHE A 4 -53.91 33.23 -25.51
N LYS A 5 -54.17 33.78 -24.34
CA LYS A 5 -53.10 33.91 -23.34
C LYS A 5 -52.80 32.59 -22.57
N GLY A 6 -53.77 31.68 -22.44
CA GLY A 6 -53.58 30.41 -21.77
C GLY A 6 -52.81 29.39 -22.58
N ALA A 7 -53.05 29.31 -23.91
CA ALA A 7 -52.42 28.34 -24.78
C ALA A 7 -50.89 28.52 -24.88
N LYS A 8 -50.38 29.74 -24.91
CA LYS A 8 -48.93 30.02 -24.93
C LYS A 8 -48.21 29.57 -23.65
N GLY A 9 -48.88 29.74 -22.50
CA GLY A 9 -48.38 29.29 -21.21
C GLY A 9 -48.28 27.75 -21.11
N ILE A 10 -49.32 27.06 -21.63
CA ILE A 10 -49.32 25.57 -21.67
C ILE A 10 -48.24 25.04 -22.60
N VAL A 11 -48.04 25.64 -23.76
CA VAL A 11 -46.97 25.24 -24.72
C VAL A 11 -45.60 25.47 -24.08
N LEU A 12 -45.38 26.60 -23.40
CA LEU A 12 -44.11 26.90 -22.71
C LEU A 12 -43.81 25.86 -21.59
N LEU A 13 -44.84 25.49 -20.82
CA LEU A 13 -44.75 24.50 -19.77
C LEU A 13 -44.40 23.09 -20.33
N LEU A 14 -45.02 22.70 -21.45
CA LEU A 14 -44.71 21.44 -22.14
C LEU A 14 -43.26 21.41 -22.63
N ILE A 15 -42.75 22.52 -23.17
CA ILE A 15 -41.33 22.60 -23.60
C ILE A 15 -40.41 22.43 -22.39
N PHE A 16 -40.70 23.08 -21.24
CA PHE A 16 -39.90 22.91 -20.03
C PHE A 16 -39.90 21.45 -19.52
N VAL A 17 -41.05 20.78 -19.57
CA VAL A 17 -41.16 19.38 -19.17
C VAL A 17 -40.33 18.50 -20.10
N LEU A 18 -40.39 18.72 -21.41
CA LEU A 18 -39.59 17.95 -22.41
C LEU A 18 -38.08 18.18 -22.22
N VAL A 19 -37.67 19.44 -21.96
CA VAL A 19 -36.24 19.74 -21.67
C VAL A 19 -35.82 19.08 -20.37
N GLY A 20 -36.66 19.08 -19.33
CA GLY A 20 -36.38 18.40 -18.05
C GLY A 20 -36.24 16.89 -18.23
N ILE A 21 -37.11 16.24 -19.00
CA ILE A 21 -37.03 14.82 -19.32
C ILE A 21 -35.78 14.50 -20.14
N GLY A 22 -35.48 15.32 -21.16
CA GLY A 22 -34.29 15.15 -21.99
C GLY A 22 -32.99 15.31 -21.16
N PHE A 23 -32.97 16.27 -20.25
CA PHE A 23 -31.85 16.49 -19.33
C PHE A 23 -31.72 15.33 -18.33
N TYR A 24 -32.83 14.79 -17.83
CA TYR A 24 -32.83 13.62 -16.97
C TYR A 24 -32.24 12.40 -17.67
N TYR A 25 -32.67 12.10 -18.91
CA TYR A 25 -32.08 11.00 -19.70
C TYR A 25 -30.61 11.24 -20.01
N TYR A 26 -30.21 12.46 -20.35
CA TYR A 26 -28.81 12.79 -20.61
C TYR A 26 -27.92 12.60 -19.36
N LEU A 27 -28.42 12.93 -18.17
CA LEU A 27 -27.71 12.68 -16.91
C LEU A 27 -27.72 11.20 -16.52
N SER A 28 -28.84 10.50 -16.77
CA SER A 28 -28.98 9.08 -16.47
C SER A 28 -28.01 8.23 -17.31
N ASP A 29 -27.91 8.51 -18.61
CA ASP A 29 -26.93 7.83 -19.47
C ASP A 29 -25.46 8.11 -19.04
N ARG A 30 -25.19 9.32 -18.52
CA ARG A 30 -23.84 9.61 -18.00
C ARG A 30 -23.55 8.88 -16.68
N ILE A 31 -24.55 8.72 -15.81
CA ILE A 31 -24.40 8.00 -14.54
C ILE A 31 -24.19 6.50 -14.79
N GLU A 32 -24.87 5.92 -15.79
CA GLU A 32 -24.64 4.53 -16.18
C GLU A 32 -23.23 4.30 -16.80
N ILE A 33 -22.68 5.28 -17.51
CA ILE A 33 -21.32 5.20 -18.08
C ILE A 33 -20.24 5.37 -17.00
N GLU A 34 -20.51 6.12 -15.90
CA GLU A 34 -19.60 6.23 -14.75
C GLU A 34 -19.71 5.04 -13.78
N GLN A 35 -20.76 4.24 -13.83
CA GLN A 35 -20.89 2.98 -13.08
C GLN A 35 -20.27 1.76 -13.79
N GLU A 36 -19.80 1.88 -15.03
CA GLU A 36 -18.95 0.83 -15.63
C GLU A 36 -17.54 0.92 -15.03
N THR A 37 -17.31 0.01 -14.09
CA THR A 37 -16.00 -0.39 -13.52
C THR A 37 -15.39 0.52 -12.47
N GLU A 38 -16.02 0.78 -11.33
CA GLU A 38 -15.25 0.65 -10.09
C GLU A 38 -14.93 -0.84 -9.92
N ILE A 39 -13.80 -1.29 -10.46
CA ILE A 39 -13.20 -2.55 -10.07
C ILE A 39 -12.85 -2.34 -8.60
N ASP A 40 -13.61 -2.96 -7.70
CA ASP A 40 -13.34 -2.95 -6.26
C ASP A 40 -12.05 -3.78 -6.04
N LEU A 41 -10.92 -3.10 -6.20
CA LEU A 41 -9.62 -3.72 -6.05
C LEU A 41 -9.38 -4.08 -4.58
N THR A 42 -8.89 -5.28 -4.35
CA THR A 42 -8.43 -5.65 -3.01
C THR A 42 -7.21 -4.80 -2.61
N VAL A 43 -6.93 -4.70 -1.31
CA VAL A 43 -5.74 -3.99 -0.80
C VAL A 43 -4.46 -4.53 -1.44
N VAL A 44 -4.40 -5.84 -1.69
CA VAL A 44 -3.27 -6.50 -2.37
C VAL A 44 -3.15 -6.02 -3.82
N GLN A 45 -4.26 -5.98 -4.55
CA GLN A 45 -4.26 -5.51 -5.95
C GLN A 45 -3.88 -4.04 -6.07
N GLU A 46 -4.39 -3.17 -5.18
CA GLU A 46 -3.97 -1.76 -5.13
C GLU A 46 -2.46 -1.63 -4.87
N LEU A 47 -1.92 -2.47 -3.99
CA LEU A 47 -0.50 -2.47 -3.68
C LEU A 47 0.35 -2.89 -4.88
N LEU A 48 -0.07 -3.94 -5.61
CA LEU A 48 0.59 -4.45 -6.80
C LEU A 48 0.52 -3.51 -8.02
N LEU A 49 -0.39 -2.54 -8.03
CA LEU A 49 -0.39 -1.47 -9.05
C LEU A 49 0.80 -0.50 -8.91
N LYS A 50 1.53 -0.53 -7.80
CA LYS A 50 2.71 0.32 -7.61
C LYS A 50 3.88 -0.21 -8.45
N ASP A 51 4.29 0.56 -9.44
CA ASP A 51 5.43 0.26 -10.32
C ASP A 51 6.70 0.93 -9.74
N LEU A 52 7.56 0.13 -9.09
CA LEU A 52 8.78 0.62 -8.45
C LEU A 52 9.85 1.08 -9.44
N ASP A 53 9.82 0.60 -10.68
CA ASP A 53 10.75 1.04 -11.72
C ASP A 53 10.44 2.47 -12.17
N LYS A 54 9.14 2.84 -12.17
CA LYS A 54 8.69 4.20 -12.51
C LYS A 54 8.71 5.15 -11.32
N LYS A 55 8.34 4.65 -10.14
CA LYS A 55 8.17 5.47 -8.94
C LYS A 55 8.66 4.74 -7.70
N TYR A 56 9.97 4.77 -7.50
CA TYR A 56 10.59 4.22 -6.31
C TYR A 56 10.33 5.11 -5.07
N PRO A 57 10.17 4.53 -3.85
CA PRO A 57 9.98 5.30 -2.63
C PRO A 57 11.10 6.32 -2.39
N PRO A 58 10.77 7.62 -2.20
CA PRO A 58 11.78 8.69 -2.24
C PRO A 58 12.59 8.84 -0.94
N SER A 59 12.21 8.17 0.14
CA SER A 59 12.83 8.31 1.45
C SER A 59 12.94 6.98 2.19
N PRO A 60 13.85 6.87 3.19
CA PRO A 60 13.97 5.67 4.01
C PRO A 60 12.64 5.28 4.67
N LYS A 61 11.90 6.29 5.13
CA LYS A 61 10.58 6.12 5.73
C LYS A 61 9.59 5.46 4.78
N GLU A 62 9.53 5.94 3.54
CA GLU A 62 8.60 5.42 2.54
C GLU A 62 9.00 4.01 2.05
N VAL A 63 10.30 3.68 2.06
CA VAL A 63 10.78 2.31 1.80
C VAL A 63 10.28 1.36 2.89
N VAL A 64 10.50 1.70 4.17
CA VAL A 64 10.05 0.84 5.29
C VAL A 64 8.52 0.77 5.35
N LYS A 65 7.81 1.86 5.06
CA LYS A 65 6.35 1.82 4.97
C LYS A 65 5.86 0.85 3.90
N LEU A 66 6.43 0.90 2.69
CA LEU A 66 6.03 -0.01 1.62
C LEU A 66 6.34 -1.47 1.99
N TYR A 67 7.52 -1.73 2.57
CA TYR A 67 7.85 -3.06 3.08
C TYR A 67 6.87 -3.53 4.16
N SER A 68 6.50 -2.65 5.09
CA SER A 68 5.52 -2.96 6.15
C SER A 68 4.09 -3.15 5.63
N GLU A 69 3.70 -2.45 4.56
CA GLU A 69 2.43 -2.70 3.87
C GLU A 69 2.40 -4.09 3.25
N LEU A 70 3.47 -4.49 2.56
CA LEU A 70 3.63 -5.84 2.00
C LEU A 70 3.59 -6.89 3.10
N THR A 71 4.33 -6.67 4.20
CA THR A 71 4.36 -7.56 5.37
C THR A 71 2.97 -7.71 6.00
N ARG A 72 2.21 -6.62 6.11
CA ARG A 72 0.83 -6.68 6.59
C ARG A 72 -0.05 -7.51 5.65
N CYS A 73 0.08 -7.34 4.35
CA CYS A 73 -0.66 -8.15 3.38
C CYS A 73 -0.33 -9.64 3.50
N PHE A 74 0.94 -10.01 3.67
CA PHE A 74 1.33 -11.41 3.88
C PHE A 74 0.63 -12.07 5.08
N TYR A 75 0.38 -11.32 6.16
CA TYR A 75 -0.11 -11.88 7.42
C TYR A 75 -1.56 -11.53 7.77
N ALA A 76 -2.25 -10.71 6.97
CA ALA A 76 -3.59 -10.24 7.31
C ALA A 76 -4.61 -10.28 6.17
N GLU A 77 -4.17 -10.40 4.92
CA GLU A 77 -5.06 -10.33 3.76
C GLU A 77 -5.20 -11.70 3.06
N GLU A 78 -6.22 -11.82 2.22
CA GLU A 78 -6.38 -12.96 1.31
C GLU A 78 -5.77 -12.61 -0.06
N TYR A 79 -5.08 -13.56 -0.66
CA TYR A 79 -4.40 -13.40 -1.96
C TYR A 79 -4.25 -14.74 -2.67
N SER A 80 -4.05 -14.71 -3.98
CA SER A 80 -3.67 -15.86 -4.80
C SER A 80 -2.17 -16.16 -4.68
N GLU A 81 -1.74 -17.33 -5.15
CA GLU A 81 -0.31 -17.68 -5.21
C GLU A 81 0.48 -16.73 -6.11
N GLU A 82 -0.12 -16.25 -7.21
CA GLU A 82 0.50 -15.29 -8.12
C GLU A 82 0.67 -13.92 -7.43
N GLU A 83 -0.36 -13.41 -6.77
CA GLU A 83 -0.28 -12.15 -6.01
C GLU A 83 0.74 -12.24 -4.87
N LEU A 84 0.84 -13.39 -4.19
CA LEU A 84 1.88 -13.62 -3.17
C LEU A 84 3.28 -13.54 -3.76
N TYR A 85 3.50 -14.19 -4.89
CA TYR A 85 4.79 -14.18 -5.58
C TYR A 85 5.18 -12.76 -6.02
N ASP A 86 4.23 -12.01 -6.59
CA ASP A 86 4.44 -10.64 -7.04
C ASP A 86 4.72 -9.68 -5.86
N MET A 87 4.00 -9.82 -4.75
CA MET A 87 4.30 -9.08 -3.52
C MET A 87 5.70 -9.42 -2.97
N ALA A 88 6.09 -10.70 -3.02
CA ALA A 88 7.42 -11.12 -2.60
C ALA A 88 8.52 -10.53 -3.50
N GLN A 89 8.31 -10.50 -4.81
CA GLN A 89 9.21 -9.83 -5.74
C GLN A 89 9.31 -8.32 -5.47
N MET A 90 8.17 -7.66 -5.24
CA MET A 90 8.14 -6.25 -4.90
C MET A 90 8.90 -5.95 -3.61
N SER A 91 8.74 -6.75 -2.56
CA SER A 91 9.50 -6.59 -1.31
C SER A 91 11.00 -6.82 -1.51
N TYR A 92 11.38 -7.80 -2.34
CA TYR A 92 12.78 -8.09 -2.65
C TYR A 92 13.46 -6.97 -3.45
N GLN A 93 12.73 -6.22 -4.27
CA GLN A 93 13.25 -5.03 -4.96
C GLN A 93 13.66 -3.90 -4.00
N LEU A 94 13.14 -3.90 -2.77
CA LEU A 94 13.53 -2.93 -1.74
C LEU A 94 14.86 -3.29 -1.06
N PHE A 95 15.37 -4.51 -1.24
CA PHE A 95 16.60 -4.97 -0.61
C PHE A 95 17.85 -4.36 -1.26
N ASP A 96 18.83 -4.12 -0.40
CA ASP A 96 20.16 -3.77 -0.83
C ASP A 96 20.85 -4.96 -1.53
N LYS A 97 21.78 -4.67 -2.43
CA LYS A 97 22.50 -5.69 -3.20
C LYS A 97 23.23 -6.72 -2.32
N ASP A 98 23.77 -6.27 -1.18
CA ASP A 98 24.50 -7.16 -0.29
C ASP A 98 23.53 -8.09 0.45
N LEU A 99 22.38 -7.58 0.91
CA LEU A 99 21.31 -8.38 1.49
C LEU A 99 20.78 -9.40 0.48
N ALA A 100 20.49 -8.95 -0.75
CA ALA A 100 20.01 -9.81 -1.82
C ALA A 100 21.02 -10.91 -2.20
N ASN A 101 22.31 -10.60 -2.23
CA ASN A 101 23.37 -11.57 -2.52
C ASN A 101 23.51 -12.63 -1.40
N HIS A 102 23.35 -12.23 -0.13
CA HIS A 102 23.42 -13.17 1.00
C HIS A 102 22.14 -14.02 1.14
N ASN A 103 21.01 -13.50 0.68
CA ASN A 103 19.73 -14.18 0.72
C ASN A 103 19.06 -14.11 -0.66
N PRO A 104 19.46 -14.97 -1.63
CA PRO A 104 18.84 -15.02 -2.96
C PRO A 104 17.32 -15.18 -2.88
N PHE A 105 16.62 -14.67 -3.91
CA PHE A 105 15.15 -14.61 -3.92
C PHE A 105 14.48 -15.94 -3.57
N ASP A 106 14.96 -17.06 -4.09
CA ASP A 106 14.38 -18.38 -3.80
C ASP A 106 14.43 -18.73 -2.31
N ASN A 107 15.55 -18.38 -1.63
CA ASN A 107 15.71 -18.59 -0.19
C ASN A 107 14.81 -17.66 0.62
N TYR A 108 14.76 -16.38 0.23
CA TYR A 108 13.87 -15.40 0.81
C TYR A 108 12.39 -15.84 0.70
N TYR A 109 11.96 -16.24 -0.51
CA TYR A 109 10.60 -16.67 -0.76
C TYR A 109 10.23 -17.94 0.02
N ALA A 110 11.15 -18.92 0.05
CA ALA A 110 10.95 -20.13 0.85
C ALA A 110 10.88 -19.85 2.38
N GLY A 111 11.63 -18.85 2.86
CA GLY A 111 11.53 -18.36 4.24
C GLY A 111 10.18 -17.70 4.50
N LEU A 112 9.78 -16.77 3.62
CA LEU A 112 8.49 -16.08 3.70
C LEU A 112 7.30 -17.05 3.76
N LEU A 113 7.30 -18.10 2.93
CA LEU A 113 6.25 -19.12 2.96
C LEU A 113 6.15 -19.83 4.33
N LYS A 114 7.28 -20.10 4.97
CA LYS A 114 7.30 -20.71 6.33
C LYS A 114 6.77 -19.74 7.38
N ASP A 115 7.14 -18.47 7.28
CA ASP A 115 6.68 -17.44 8.20
C ASP A 115 5.17 -17.24 8.07
N ILE A 116 4.64 -17.14 6.84
CA ILE A 116 3.20 -17.05 6.58
C ILE A 116 2.46 -18.25 7.18
N ALA A 117 2.96 -19.47 6.94
CA ALA A 117 2.37 -20.68 7.51
C ALA A 117 2.37 -20.63 9.05
N TYR A 118 3.50 -20.25 9.67
CA TYR A 118 3.61 -20.11 11.12
C TYR A 118 2.61 -19.09 11.69
N TYR A 119 2.49 -17.90 11.07
CA TYR A 119 1.54 -16.88 11.52
C TYR A 119 0.09 -17.36 11.38
N LYS A 120 -0.23 -18.02 10.28
CA LYS A 120 -1.56 -18.57 10.03
C LYS A 120 -1.93 -19.69 11.00
N ASP A 121 -1.02 -20.65 11.23
CA ASP A 121 -1.22 -21.78 12.13
C ASP A 121 -1.42 -21.33 13.59
N ASN A 122 -0.75 -20.25 13.97
CA ASN A 122 -0.86 -19.65 15.30
C ASN A 122 -1.92 -18.55 15.41
N SER A 123 -2.66 -18.26 14.33
CA SER A 123 -3.67 -17.21 14.30
C SER A 123 -3.14 -15.82 14.71
N TYR A 124 -1.88 -15.52 14.34
CA TYR A 124 -1.32 -14.19 14.48
C TYR A 124 -1.73 -13.31 13.30
N ILE A 125 -2.19 -12.10 13.58
CA ILE A 125 -2.60 -11.14 12.57
C ILE A 125 -1.87 -9.82 12.83
N MET A 126 -1.20 -9.28 11.81
CA MET A 126 -0.65 -7.93 11.85
C MET A 126 -1.77 -6.93 11.54
N THR A 127 -2.20 -6.16 12.53
CA THR A 127 -3.34 -5.24 12.40
C THR A 127 -2.95 -3.83 12.00
N ALA A 128 -1.75 -3.39 12.38
CA ALA A 128 -1.24 -2.06 12.08
C ALA A 128 0.29 -2.01 12.15
N TYR A 129 0.87 -0.96 11.60
CA TYR A 129 2.27 -0.62 11.79
C TYR A 129 2.45 0.90 11.89
N THR A 130 3.53 1.32 12.54
CA THR A 130 3.93 2.73 12.63
C THR A 130 5.44 2.83 12.52
N THR A 131 5.96 3.82 11.80
CA THR A 131 7.40 4.05 11.65
C THR A 131 7.84 5.26 12.48
N SER A 132 9.14 5.31 12.85
CA SER A 132 9.74 6.49 13.48
C SER A 132 9.50 7.77 12.66
N SER A 133 9.57 8.92 13.34
CA SER A 133 9.36 10.22 12.70
C SER A 133 10.46 10.53 11.68
N SER A 134 10.16 11.40 10.71
CA SER A 134 11.18 11.82 9.73
C SER A 134 12.35 12.55 10.37
N VAL A 135 12.13 13.22 11.50
CA VAL A 135 13.19 13.91 12.26
C VAL A 135 14.12 12.89 12.92
N ASP A 136 13.57 11.85 13.53
CA ASP A 136 14.36 10.79 14.16
C ASP A 136 15.20 10.04 13.12
N ILE A 137 14.62 9.76 11.94
CA ILE A 137 15.32 9.10 10.83
C ILE A 137 16.47 9.98 10.30
N GLU A 138 16.26 11.28 10.19
CA GLU A 138 17.30 12.24 9.77
C GLU A 138 18.45 12.29 10.79
N ASN A 139 18.13 12.33 12.08
CA ASN A 139 19.10 12.32 13.18
C ASN A 139 19.86 10.99 13.33
N ALA A 140 19.27 9.90 12.82
CA ALA A 140 19.86 8.56 12.86
C ALA A 140 20.78 8.26 11.67
N LYS A 141 21.08 9.24 10.81
CA LYS A 141 22.01 9.06 9.68
C LYS A 141 23.44 8.86 10.14
N PHE A 142 24.15 7.99 9.45
CA PHE A 142 25.57 7.69 9.68
C PHE A 142 26.24 7.24 8.37
N GLU A 143 27.57 7.31 8.34
CA GLU A 143 28.35 6.79 7.22
C GLU A 143 28.91 5.40 7.58
N LYS A 144 28.80 4.45 6.64
CA LYS A 144 29.38 3.11 6.76
C LYS A 144 29.92 2.66 5.41
N ASP A 145 31.20 2.30 5.36
CA ASP A 145 31.89 1.78 4.17
C ASP A 145 31.75 2.72 2.94
N GLY A 146 31.70 4.05 3.16
CA GLY A 146 31.54 5.06 2.12
C GLY A 146 30.10 5.27 1.65
N TYR A 147 29.14 4.66 2.29
CA TYR A 147 27.71 4.80 2.00
C TYR A 147 26.99 5.56 3.12
N THR A 148 26.06 6.43 2.72
CA THR A 148 25.14 7.04 3.67
C THR A 148 24.10 6.03 4.10
N CYS A 149 23.98 5.81 5.41
CA CYS A 149 23.04 4.89 6.03
C CYS A 149 22.11 5.62 7.00
N THR A 150 21.00 4.99 7.36
CA THR A 150 20.10 5.47 8.43
C THR A 150 19.37 4.31 9.09
N LYS A 151 18.78 4.57 10.26
CA LYS A 151 17.92 3.62 10.96
C LYS A 151 16.48 4.09 10.93
N VAL A 152 15.55 3.15 10.72
CA VAL A 152 14.11 3.37 10.82
C VAL A 152 13.53 2.31 11.74
N TYR A 153 12.91 2.74 12.83
CA TYR A 153 12.17 1.81 13.71
C TYR A 153 10.75 1.65 13.16
N CYS A 154 10.29 0.41 13.13
CA CYS A 154 8.92 0.06 12.79
C CYS A 154 8.29 -0.71 13.95
N TYR A 155 7.11 -0.27 14.37
CA TYR A 155 6.32 -0.82 15.46
C TYR A 155 5.12 -1.53 14.86
N TYR A 156 5.10 -2.85 14.92
CA TYR A 156 4.02 -3.68 14.42
C TYR A 156 3.06 -4.02 15.54
N THR A 157 1.78 -3.79 15.32
CA THR A 157 0.72 -4.22 16.23
C THR A 157 0.24 -5.59 15.81
N MET A 158 0.52 -6.58 16.63
CA MET A 158 0.13 -7.97 16.44
C MET A 158 -1.07 -8.33 17.32
N ARG A 159 -2.01 -9.06 16.76
CA ARG A 159 -3.15 -9.62 17.49
C ARG A 159 -3.08 -11.15 17.48
N TYR A 160 -3.27 -11.73 18.65
CA TYR A 160 -3.46 -13.16 18.85
C TYR A 160 -4.67 -13.35 19.77
N ALA A 161 -5.74 -13.97 19.28
CA ALA A 161 -7.03 -14.06 19.98
C ALA A 161 -7.52 -12.68 20.46
N THR A 162 -7.58 -12.45 21.78
CA THR A 162 -7.95 -11.16 22.39
C THR A 162 -6.75 -10.33 22.84
N GLN A 163 -5.54 -10.86 22.71
CA GLN A 163 -4.32 -10.18 23.12
C GLN A 163 -3.76 -9.33 21.98
N ILE A 164 -3.26 -8.15 22.33
CA ILE A 164 -2.57 -7.25 21.43
C ILE A 164 -1.16 -7.06 22.00
N THR A 165 -0.16 -7.20 21.13
CA THR A 165 1.25 -6.96 21.48
C THR A 165 1.89 -6.10 20.41
N THR A 166 2.97 -5.42 20.76
CA THR A 166 3.79 -4.66 19.81
C THR A 166 5.12 -5.38 19.62
N ILE A 167 5.52 -5.52 18.37
CA ILE A 167 6.85 -6.00 17.99
C ILE A 167 7.57 -4.81 17.37
N THR A 168 8.78 -4.55 17.82
CA THR A 168 9.61 -3.47 17.27
C THR A 168 10.74 -4.04 16.45
N GLU A 169 10.84 -3.60 15.19
CA GLU A 169 11.98 -3.88 14.33
C GLU A 169 12.76 -2.61 14.03
N VAL A 170 14.08 -2.72 13.96
CA VAL A 170 14.96 -1.68 13.46
C VAL A 170 15.49 -2.06 12.09
N PHE A 171 15.14 -1.25 11.09
CA PHE A 171 15.67 -1.36 9.73
C PHE A 171 16.92 -0.49 9.59
N VAL A 172 17.96 -1.04 9.05
CA VAL A 172 19.11 -0.29 8.54
C VAL A 172 18.95 -0.13 7.05
N LEU A 173 18.91 1.12 6.58
CA LEU A 173 18.85 1.42 5.15
C LEU A 173 20.16 2.03 4.71
N ARG A 174 20.55 1.70 3.49
CA ARG A 174 21.73 2.22 2.80
C ARG A 174 21.31 2.90 1.50
N LYS A 175 21.91 4.03 1.21
CA LYS A 175 21.70 4.72 -0.07
C LYS A 175 22.59 4.09 -1.13
N ASP A 176 22.01 3.57 -2.21
CA ASP A 176 22.74 2.95 -3.29
C ASP A 176 23.40 3.97 -4.24
N GLU A 177 24.17 3.48 -5.22
CA GLU A 177 24.86 4.31 -6.21
C GLU A 177 23.92 5.13 -7.10
N SER A 178 22.67 4.69 -7.27
CA SER A 178 21.62 5.41 -8.00
C SER A 178 20.89 6.44 -7.14
N GLY A 179 21.22 6.50 -5.85
CA GLY A 179 20.62 7.42 -4.89
C GLY A 179 19.35 6.91 -4.24
N TYR A 180 18.96 5.66 -4.46
CA TYR A 180 17.81 5.04 -3.82
C TYR A 180 18.16 4.47 -2.45
N TRP A 181 17.22 4.59 -1.52
CA TRP A 181 17.33 3.96 -0.21
C TRP A 181 16.92 2.49 -0.30
N LYS A 182 17.80 1.58 0.13
CA LYS A 182 17.60 0.13 0.09
C LYS A 182 17.72 -0.43 1.51
N ILE A 183 16.94 -1.47 1.80
CA ILE A 183 17.01 -2.19 3.08
C ILE A 183 18.28 -3.03 3.09
N TYR A 184 19.25 -2.63 3.94
CA TYR A 184 20.51 -3.33 4.14
C TYR A 184 20.36 -4.50 5.12
N GLY A 185 19.42 -4.39 6.07
CA GLY A 185 19.06 -5.44 7.01
C GLY A 185 18.07 -4.92 8.04
N TRP A 186 17.54 -5.81 8.84
CA TRP A 186 16.68 -5.48 9.99
C TRP A 186 16.90 -6.49 11.11
N ASP A 187 16.51 -6.10 12.33
CA ASP A 187 16.58 -6.95 13.51
C ASP A 187 15.44 -6.59 14.47
N LEU A 188 15.06 -7.54 15.32
CA LEU A 188 14.13 -7.31 16.41
C LEU A 188 14.82 -6.46 17.49
N VAL A 189 14.08 -5.52 18.05
CA VAL A 189 14.52 -4.74 19.20
C VAL A 189 14.00 -5.42 20.46
N ASP A 190 14.91 -5.96 21.26
CA ASP A 190 14.57 -6.50 22.58
C ASP A 190 14.16 -5.37 23.53
N GLU A 191 12.97 -5.47 24.16
CA GLU A 191 12.47 -4.46 25.10
C GLU A 191 13.32 -4.33 26.40
N ASN A 192 14.43 -5.05 26.50
CA ASN A 192 15.28 -5.14 27.68
C ASN A 192 16.69 -4.50 27.51
N GLU A 193 16.94 -3.74 26.43
CA GLU A 193 18.17 -2.95 26.27
C GLU A 193 17.97 -1.46 26.43
#